data_10fc8af8ab114247d66008c3bad8d15b
#
_entry.id   10fc8af8ab114247d66008c3bad8d15b
#
_cell.length_a   1.000
_cell.length_b   1.000
_cell.length_c   1.000
_cell.angle_alpha   90.00
_cell.angle_beta   90.00
_cell.angle_gamma   90.00
#
_symmetry.space_group_name_H-M   'P 1'
#
loop_
_entity.id
_entity.type
_entity.pdbx_description
1 polymer ?
#
loop_
_entity_poly.entity_id
_entity_poly.type
_entity_poly.pdbx_seq_one_letter_code
_entity_poly.pdbx_strand_id
1 'polypeptide(L)'
;MGNPNRIKVAIKKWRAKWITEDTRITIVGCTSEPHEGNKKEFRKFFDKAIYFPFPDYTTRRLMWRTFINELGGKLKNDFPLSTLAHISAGYSAGSIKKTCENVLTDFRKGKVSKSQRYHF
;
A
#
# COMPACT_ATOMS: atom_id res chain seq x y z
N MET A 1 -4.88 16.08 26.42
CA MET A 1 -4.19 16.03 25.11
C MET A 1 -2.88 16.79 25.19
N GLY A 2 -1.76 16.12 25.00
CA GLY A 2 -0.44 16.77 25.03
C GLY A 2 -0.28 17.75 23.86
N ASN A 3 0.30 18.90 24.15
CA ASN A 3 0.53 19.93 23.13
C ASN A 3 1.64 19.45 22.15
N PRO A 4 1.33 19.16 20.87
CA PRO A 4 2.31 18.63 19.91
C PRO A 4 3.40 19.64 19.53
N ASN A 5 3.29 20.91 19.97
CA ASN A 5 4.23 21.98 19.64
C ASN A 5 5.65 21.71 20.14
N ARG A 6 5.84 21.04 21.28
CA ARG A 6 7.19 20.72 21.80
C ARG A 6 7.95 19.80 20.85
N ILE A 7 7.30 18.72 20.38
CA ILE A 7 7.89 17.77 19.43
C ILE A 7 8.18 18.45 18.10
N LYS A 8 7.23 19.25 17.61
CA LYS A 8 7.38 20.02 16.37
C LYS A 8 8.59 20.97 16.39
N VAL A 9 8.75 21.71 17.48
CA VAL A 9 9.90 22.62 17.66
C VAL A 9 11.20 21.84 17.77
N ALA A 10 11.21 20.73 18.51
CA ALA A 10 12.38 19.87 18.65
C ALA A 10 12.83 19.26 17.30
N ILE A 11 11.91 18.75 16.51
CA ILE A 11 12.20 18.18 15.17
C ILE A 11 12.74 19.28 14.23
N LYS A 12 12.16 20.48 14.23
CA LYS A 12 12.67 21.59 13.41
C LYS A 12 14.10 21.99 13.79
N LYS A 13 14.39 22.10 15.09
CA LYS A 13 15.73 22.40 15.60
C LYS A 13 16.71 21.28 15.23
N TRP A 14 16.30 20.03 15.40
CA TRP A 14 17.11 18.88 15.05
C TRP A 14 17.44 18.85 13.56
N ARG A 15 16.44 19.04 12.68
CA ARG A 15 16.66 19.13 11.23
C ARG A 15 17.67 20.22 10.88
N ALA A 16 17.50 21.42 11.40
CA ALA A 16 18.38 22.56 11.11
C ALA A 16 19.83 22.32 11.58
N LYS A 17 20.02 21.54 12.65
CA LYS A 17 21.33 21.24 13.20
C LYS A 17 22.07 20.13 12.46
N TRP A 18 21.36 19.08 12.06
CA TRP A 18 21.96 17.83 11.59
C TRP A 18 21.80 17.59 10.08
N ILE A 19 20.90 18.27 9.41
CA ILE A 19 20.68 18.12 7.97
C ILE A 19 21.22 19.36 7.27
N THR A 20 22.42 19.23 6.73
CA THR A 20 23.10 20.19 5.87
C THR A 20 23.23 19.60 4.47
N GLU A 21 23.67 20.41 3.48
CA GLU A 21 23.85 19.94 2.09
C GLU A 21 24.81 18.73 1.97
N ASP A 22 25.77 18.63 2.90
CA ASP A 22 26.75 17.52 2.93
C ASP A 22 26.26 16.27 3.68
N THR A 23 25.14 16.33 4.38
CA THR A 23 24.63 15.20 5.15
C THR A 23 23.82 14.25 4.27
N ARG A 24 24.13 12.94 4.35
CA ARG A 24 23.40 11.88 3.65
C ARG A 24 22.23 11.35 4.48
N ILE A 25 21.36 12.26 4.98
CA ILE A 25 20.21 11.91 5.80
C ILE A 25 18.95 12.32 5.05
N THR A 26 18.00 11.40 4.93
CA THR A 26 16.68 11.67 4.37
C THR A 26 15.62 11.48 5.45
N ILE A 27 14.74 12.47 5.61
CA ILE A 27 13.57 12.36 6.48
C ILE A 27 12.35 12.08 5.62
N VAL A 28 11.65 10.98 5.91
CA VAL A 28 10.41 10.60 5.24
C VAL A 28 9.27 10.68 6.23
N GLY A 29 8.26 11.50 5.93
CA GLY A 29 7.02 11.60 6.70
C GLY A 29 5.86 11.00 5.90
N CYS A 30 5.03 10.19 6.56
CA CYS A 30 3.83 9.62 5.97
C CYS A 30 2.59 10.11 6.71
N THR A 31 1.54 10.44 5.97
CA THR A 31 0.24 10.82 6.54
C THR A 31 -0.90 10.39 5.63
N SER A 32 -2.02 10.00 6.21
CA SER A 32 -3.28 9.76 5.49
C SER A 32 -4.13 11.03 5.34
N GLU A 33 -3.89 12.05 6.16
CA GLU A 33 -4.71 13.26 6.27
C GLU A 33 -3.86 14.53 6.15
N PRO A 34 -3.21 14.75 4.99
CA PRO A 34 -2.33 15.91 4.80
C PRO A 34 -3.09 17.24 4.83
N HIS A 35 -4.40 17.21 4.64
CA HIS A 35 -5.26 18.38 4.63
C HIS A 35 -5.54 18.95 6.01
N GLU A 36 -5.46 18.15 7.07
CA GLU A 36 -5.60 18.59 8.46
C GLU A 36 -4.37 19.35 8.97
N GLY A 37 -3.24 19.18 8.31
CA GLY A 37 -1.99 19.82 8.69
C GLY A 37 -1.82 21.23 8.09
N ASN A 38 -0.89 21.98 8.67
CA ASN A 38 -0.54 23.30 8.14
C ASN A 38 0.32 23.17 6.88
N LYS A 39 -0.28 23.42 5.70
CA LYS A 39 0.36 23.31 4.39
C LYS A 39 1.63 24.15 4.26
N LYS A 40 1.65 25.37 4.84
CA LYS A 40 2.83 26.25 4.79
C LYS A 40 4.01 25.66 5.57
N GLU A 41 3.73 25.02 6.70
CA GLU A 41 4.76 24.39 7.50
C GLU A 41 5.30 23.10 6.87
N PHE A 42 4.44 22.30 6.25
CA PHE A 42 4.88 21.11 5.50
C PHE A 42 5.82 21.50 4.36
N ARG A 43 5.48 22.51 3.57
CA ARG A 43 6.33 23.01 2.48
C ARG A 43 7.67 23.60 2.95
N LYS A 44 7.74 24.11 4.17
CA LYS A 44 9.01 24.60 4.77
C LYS A 44 9.86 23.45 5.33
N PHE A 45 9.22 22.36 5.71
CA PHE A 45 9.92 21.23 6.35
C PHE A 45 10.33 20.14 5.36
N PHE A 46 9.52 19.81 4.38
CA PHE A 46 9.77 18.79 3.38
C PHE A 46 10.05 19.42 2.02
N ASP A 47 11.12 18.98 1.38
CA ASP A 47 11.53 19.45 0.06
C ASP A 47 10.64 18.92 -1.06
N LYS A 48 10.08 17.71 -0.87
CA LYS A 48 9.20 17.05 -1.84
C LYS A 48 7.99 16.43 -1.14
N ALA A 49 6.87 16.46 -1.82
CA ALA A 49 5.66 15.74 -1.43
C ALA A 49 5.29 14.75 -2.54
N ILE A 50 5.05 13.51 -2.17
CA ILE A 50 4.63 12.44 -3.08
C ILE A 50 3.23 12.02 -2.67
N TYR A 51 2.32 12.01 -3.64
CA TYR A 51 0.95 11.58 -3.44
C TYR A 51 0.76 10.14 -3.92
N PHE A 52 0.20 9.29 -3.08
CA PHE A 52 -0.18 7.93 -3.40
C PHE A 52 -1.71 7.83 -3.45
N PRO A 53 -2.32 7.90 -4.63
CA PRO A 53 -3.77 7.73 -4.77
C PRO A 53 -4.19 6.27 -4.54
N PHE A 54 -5.49 6.06 -4.37
CA PHE A 54 -6.03 4.71 -4.50
C PHE A 54 -5.74 4.15 -5.90
N PRO A 55 -5.50 2.83 -6.02
CA PRO A 55 -5.17 2.22 -7.29
C PRO A 55 -6.33 2.36 -8.29
N ASP A 56 -6.00 2.68 -9.53
CA ASP A 56 -6.94 2.70 -10.64
C ASP A 56 -7.36 1.28 -11.06
N TYR A 57 -8.26 1.15 -12.03
CA TYR A 57 -8.75 -0.14 -12.52
C TYR A 57 -7.62 -1.05 -12.99
N THR A 58 -6.71 -0.53 -13.81
CA THR A 58 -5.59 -1.31 -14.37
C THR A 58 -4.65 -1.80 -13.30
N THR A 59 -4.32 -0.92 -12.36
CA THR A 59 -3.47 -1.24 -11.22
C THR A 59 -4.14 -2.28 -10.32
N ARG A 60 -5.44 -2.16 -10.03
CA ARG A 60 -6.16 -3.18 -9.25
C ARG A 60 -6.16 -4.54 -9.93
N ARG A 61 -6.36 -4.58 -11.26
CA ARG A 61 -6.31 -5.84 -12.02
C ARG A 61 -4.94 -6.51 -11.91
N LEU A 62 -3.86 -5.73 -12.01
CA LEU A 62 -2.48 -6.23 -11.81
C LEU A 62 -2.26 -6.69 -10.37
N MET A 63 -2.71 -5.93 -9.37
CA MET A 63 -2.59 -6.30 -7.95
C MET A 63 -3.29 -7.62 -7.64
N TRP A 64 -4.52 -7.82 -8.11
CA TRP A 64 -5.22 -9.09 -7.95
C TRP A 64 -4.43 -10.26 -8.53
N ARG A 65 -3.95 -10.11 -9.76
CA ARG A 65 -3.13 -11.13 -10.42
C ARG A 65 -1.85 -11.45 -9.63
N THR A 66 -1.13 -10.41 -9.22
CA THR A 66 0.13 -10.54 -8.50
C THR A 66 -0.08 -11.22 -7.14
N PHE A 67 -1.00 -10.72 -6.32
CA PHE A 67 -1.23 -11.28 -5.00
C PHE A 67 -1.78 -12.71 -5.02
N ILE A 68 -2.66 -13.04 -5.97
CA ILE A 68 -3.13 -14.42 -6.13
C ILE A 68 -1.96 -15.34 -6.48
N ASN A 69 -1.08 -14.94 -7.40
CA ASN A 69 0.10 -15.73 -7.78
C ASN A 69 1.11 -15.87 -6.62
N GLU A 70 1.41 -14.78 -5.91
CA GLU A 70 2.32 -14.78 -4.76
C GLU A 70 1.84 -15.72 -3.65
N LEU A 71 0.54 -15.80 -3.44
CA LEU A 71 -0.07 -16.70 -2.46
C LEU A 71 -0.22 -18.15 -2.96
N GLY A 72 0.31 -18.47 -4.13
CA GLY A 72 0.27 -19.82 -4.71
C GLY A 72 -1.06 -20.18 -5.37
N GLY A 73 -1.93 -19.20 -5.63
CA GLY A 73 -3.13 -19.38 -6.43
C GLY A 73 -2.78 -19.55 -7.90
N LYS A 74 -3.50 -20.44 -8.61
CA LYS A 74 -3.38 -20.62 -10.05
C LYS A 74 -4.57 -19.99 -10.75
N LEU A 75 -4.31 -18.97 -11.56
CA LEU A 75 -5.33 -18.33 -12.37
C LEU A 75 -5.52 -19.11 -13.67
N LYS A 76 -6.74 -19.58 -13.93
CA LYS A 76 -7.14 -20.09 -15.24
C LYS A 76 -7.30 -18.94 -16.23
N ASN A 77 -7.23 -19.24 -17.53
CA ASN A 77 -7.34 -18.20 -18.57
C ASN A 77 -8.70 -17.49 -18.59
N ASP A 78 -9.75 -18.18 -18.14
CA ASP A 78 -11.13 -17.70 -18.04
C ASP A 78 -11.45 -17.01 -16.70
N PHE A 79 -10.46 -16.87 -15.81
CA PHE A 79 -10.68 -16.27 -14.50
C PHE A 79 -11.05 -14.77 -14.61
N PRO A 80 -12.16 -14.32 -14.01
CA PRO A 80 -12.72 -12.99 -14.24
C PRO A 80 -11.99 -11.88 -13.47
N LEU A 81 -10.68 -11.69 -13.74
CA LEU A 81 -9.88 -10.62 -13.13
C LEU A 81 -10.45 -9.22 -13.39
N SER A 82 -11.10 -9.04 -14.55
CA SER A 82 -11.74 -7.77 -14.90
C SER A 82 -12.90 -7.46 -13.95
N THR A 83 -13.70 -8.45 -13.63
CA THR A 83 -14.82 -8.31 -12.69
C THR A 83 -14.29 -7.98 -11.29
N LEU A 84 -13.26 -8.70 -10.81
CA LEU A 84 -12.63 -8.40 -9.52
C LEU A 84 -12.10 -6.96 -9.45
N ALA A 85 -11.41 -6.51 -10.50
CA ALA A 85 -10.91 -5.15 -10.57
C ALA A 85 -12.03 -4.10 -10.59
N HIS A 86 -13.17 -4.43 -11.18
CA HIS A 86 -14.33 -3.53 -11.25
C HIS A 86 -15.00 -3.39 -9.88
N ILE A 87 -15.35 -4.50 -9.24
CA ILE A 87 -16.07 -4.50 -7.95
C ILE A 87 -15.22 -4.02 -6.79
N SER A 88 -13.89 -4.05 -6.92
CA SER A 88 -12.95 -3.57 -5.90
C SER A 88 -12.61 -2.08 -6.03
N ALA A 89 -13.47 -1.28 -6.68
CA ALA A 89 -13.28 0.17 -6.72
C ALA A 89 -13.18 0.75 -5.30
N GLY A 90 -12.18 1.60 -5.06
CA GLY A 90 -11.90 2.17 -3.73
C GLY A 90 -11.10 1.28 -2.78
N TYR A 91 -10.73 0.07 -3.17
CA TYR A 91 -9.86 -0.77 -2.34
C TYR A 91 -8.42 -0.28 -2.39
N SER A 92 -7.76 -0.28 -1.24
CA SER A 92 -6.31 -0.10 -1.15
C SER A 92 -5.57 -1.40 -1.53
N ALA A 93 -4.28 -1.30 -1.83
CA ALA A 93 -3.44 -2.47 -2.07
C ALA A 93 -3.46 -3.46 -0.88
N GLY A 94 -3.43 -2.94 0.34
CA GLY A 94 -3.52 -3.75 1.56
C GLY A 94 -4.86 -4.48 1.69
N SER A 95 -5.97 -3.84 1.33
CA SER A 95 -7.30 -4.47 1.34
C SER A 95 -7.39 -5.61 0.33
N ILE A 96 -6.86 -5.42 -0.88
CA ILE A 96 -6.81 -6.46 -1.92
C ILE A 96 -5.97 -7.65 -1.44
N LYS A 97 -4.78 -7.39 -0.90
CA LYS A 97 -3.89 -8.43 -0.38
C LYS A 97 -4.54 -9.24 0.74
N LYS A 98 -5.12 -8.56 1.73
CA LYS A 98 -5.83 -9.21 2.85
C LYS A 98 -7.00 -10.06 2.38
N THR A 99 -7.73 -9.60 1.37
CA THR A 99 -8.82 -10.40 0.76
C THR A 99 -8.27 -11.66 0.11
N CYS A 100 -7.18 -11.58 -0.64
CA CYS A 100 -6.52 -12.75 -1.20
C CYS A 100 -6.06 -13.73 -0.12
N GLU A 101 -5.44 -13.26 0.95
CA GLU A 101 -4.99 -14.08 2.09
C GLU A 101 -6.16 -14.81 2.77
N ASN A 102 -7.27 -14.12 2.99
CA ASN A 102 -8.47 -14.70 3.59
C ASN A 102 -9.14 -15.77 2.72
N VAL A 103 -9.08 -15.62 1.40
CA VAL A 103 -9.71 -16.56 0.45
C VAL A 103 -8.78 -17.72 0.11
N LEU A 104 -7.50 -17.45 -0.10
CA LEU A 104 -6.49 -18.44 -0.51
C LEU A 104 -5.83 -19.08 0.71
N THR A 105 -6.62 -19.75 1.54
CA THR A 105 -6.11 -20.55 2.66
C THR A 105 -5.40 -21.80 2.16
N ASP A 106 -4.44 -22.34 2.95
CA ASP A 106 -3.70 -23.56 2.59
C ASP A 106 -4.61 -24.77 2.34
N PHE A 107 -5.72 -24.83 3.05
CA PHE A 107 -6.75 -25.83 2.83
C PHE A 107 -7.39 -25.74 1.44
N ARG A 108 -7.67 -24.54 0.93
CA ARG A 108 -8.26 -24.34 -0.41
C ARG A 108 -7.24 -24.57 -1.51
N LYS A 109 -5.97 -24.18 -1.31
CA LYS A 109 -4.86 -24.50 -2.22
C LYS A 109 -4.67 -26.01 -2.37
N GLY A 110 -4.71 -26.75 -1.27
CA GLY A 110 -4.59 -28.21 -1.25
C GLY A 110 -5.75 -28.94 -1.97
N LYS A 111 -6.98 -28.41 -1.90
CA LYS A 111 -8.13 -28.98 -2.63
C LYS A 111 -8.00 -28.81 -4.15
N VAL A 112 -7.54 -27.67 -4.62
CA VAL A 112 -7.32 -27.42 -6.05
C VAL A 112 -6.24 -28.36 -6.60
N SER A 113 -5.18 -28.62 -5.84
CA SER A 113 -4.12 -29.57 -6.22
C SER A 113 -4.61 -31.03 -6.29
N LYS A 114 -5.56 -31.44 -5.44
CA LYS A 114 -6.14 -32.80 -5.46
C LYS A 114 -7.15 -32.99 -6.60
N SER A 115 -7.95 -31.98 -6.93
CA SER A 115 -8.93 -32.04 -8.02
C SER A 115 -8.27 -32.19 -9.40
N GLN A 116 -7.04 -31.70 -9.57
CA GLN A 116 -6.30 -31.88 -10.83
C GLN A 116 -5.70 -33.28 -11.02
N ARG A 117 -5.66 -34.13 -9.99
CA ARG A 117 -5.14 -35.50 -10.07
C ARG A 117 -6.16 -36.55 -10.52
N TYR A 118 -7.42 -36.20 -10.69
CA TYR A 118 -8.50 -37.11 -11.05
C TYR A 118 -9.09 -36.87 -12.45
N HIS A 119 -8.40 -36.17 -13.33
CA HIS A 119 -8.73 -36.12 -14.75
C HIS A 119 -7.66 -36.88 -15.54
N PHE A 120 -7.87 -38.21 -15.60
CA PHE A 120 -7.40 -39.08 -16.68
C PHE A 120 -8.59 -39.43 -17.55
#